data_edf06a27a6357e93f30970e9b531ff81
#
_entry.id   edf06a27a6357e93f30970e9b531ff81
#
_cell.length_a   1.000
_cell.length_b   1.000
_cell.length_c   1.000
_cell.angle_alpha   90.00
_cell.angle_beta   90.00
_cell.angle_gamma   90.00
#
_symmetry.space_group_name_H-M   'P 1'
#
loop_
_entity.id
_entity.type
_entity.pdbx_description
1 polymer ?
#
loop_
_entity_poly.entity_id
_entity_poly.type
_entity_poly.pdbx_seq_one_letter_code
_entity_poly.pdbx_strand_id
1 'polypeptide(L)'
;GGYLINKDGERFMERYAPNAKDLAGRDVVARSMILEILGGRGCGEDGDHVYLKLDHLGEEVLHSRLPGICELSKTFAATDPVKEPIPVVPTCHYMMGGIATNIGGQAIAPDTDGKDHIVNGLFACGEVACVSVHGANRLGGNSLLDLVVFGRAAGMHIEKQLQEGYEVADATDADIERAMSRLNKLNGSTNGEKVSEVRKELQDTMQLYFGVFRDGESMQKGLELLKGIRAKVDNLHLEDKSQAFNTARIEALELQNLMEVAEATAIAAEIRKESRGAHARNDFTERDDENWLCHSIFNPVTKGITKRDVNFAPKTMEPFPPKVRTY
;
A
#
# COMPACT_ATOMS: atom_id res chain seq x y z
N GLY A 1 -6.45 18.29 19.52
CA GLY A 1 -5.59 19.18 20.19
C GLY A 1 -4.15 19.22 19.68
N GLY A 2 -3.60 18.11 19.17
CA GLY A 2 -2.27 18.10 18.56
C GLY A 2 -2.24 18.76 17.20
N TYR A 3 -1.09 19.29 16.79
CA TYR A 3 -0.88 19.92 15.49
C TYR A 3 0.56 19.72 15.00
N LEU A 4 0.76 19.88 13.69
CA LEU A 4 2.04 19.72 13.03
C LEU A 4 2.78 21.06 12.93
N ILE A 5 4.09 21.03 13.15
CA ILE A 5 4.98 22.18 12.98
C ILE A 5 6.21 21.80 12.16
N ASN A 6 6.70 22.76 11.36
CA ASN A 6 7.97 22.65 10.65
C ASN A 6 9.14 23.15 11.53
N LYS A 7 10.36 23.19 10.99
CA LYS A 7 11.56 23.64 11.73
C LYS A 7 11.50 25.07 12.24
N ASP A 8 10.70 25.92 11.59
CA ASP A 8 10.54 27.32 11.96
C ASP A 8 9.45 27.50 13.05
N GLY A 9 8.85 26.40 13.52
CA GLY A 9 7.75 26.41 14.48
C GLY A 9 6.40 26.80 13.87
N GLU A 10 6.31 26.93 12.55
CA GLU A 10 5.08 27.26 11.86
C GLU A 10 4.11 26.08 11.87
N ARG A 11 2.85 26.31 12.22
CA ARG A 11 1.75 25.37 12.05
C ARG A 11 1.29 25.37 10.59
N PHE A 12 2.07 24.72 9.72
CA PHE A 12 1.97 24.79 8.26
C PHE A 12 0.63 24.30 7.68
N MET A 13 -0.10 23.43 8.39
CA MET A 13 -1.42 22.97 7.94
C MET A 13 -2.46 24.10 7.81
N GLU A 14 -2.29 25.22 8.51
CA GLU A 14 -3.13 26.40 8.34
C GLU A 14 -2.98 27.05 6.96
N ARG A 15 -1.82 26.87 6.32
CA ARG A 15 -1.54 27.36 4.96
C ARG A 15 -2.04 26.41 3.89
N TYR A 16 -1.91 25.09 4.10
CA TYR A 16 -2.29 24.08 3.12
C TYR A 16 -3.77 23.71 3.14
N ALA A 17 -4.40 23.76 4.30
CA ALA A 17 -5.82 23.41 4.50
C ALA A 17 -6.46 24.39 5.50
N PRO A 18 -6.73 25.64 5.12
CA PRO A 18 -7.16 26.70 6.06
C PRO A 18 -8.39 26.34 6.90
N ASN A 19 -9.34 25.60 6.33
CA ASN A 19 -10.59 25.21 6.99
C ASN A 19 -10.43 24.00 7.92
N ALA A 20 -9.82 22.93 7.44
CA ALA A 20 -9.70 21.66 8.17
C ALA A 20 -8.41 21.57 9.00
N LYS A 21 -7.38 22.34 8.65
CA LYS A 21 -6.07 22.36 9.29
C LYS A 21 -5.49 20.95 9.47
N ASP A 22 -5.01 20.62 10.65
CA ASP A 22 -4.46 19.29 10.99
C ASP A 22 -5.51 18.14 10.99
N LEU A 23 -6.80 18.47 10.84
CA LEU A 23 -7.90 17.52 10.68
C LEU A 23 -8.26 17.26 9.22
N ALA A 24 -7.49 17.79 8.28
CA ALA A 24 -7.65 17.48 6.85
C ALA A 24 -7.47 15.98 6.58
N GLY A 25 -7.92 15.54 5.42
CA GLY A 25 -7.75 14.15 4.99
C GLY A 25 -6.28 13.71 5.05
N ARG A 26 -6.01 12.46 5.40
CA ARG A 26 -4.65 11.93 5.61
C ARG A 26 -3.72 12.14 4.41
N ASP A 27 -4.25 12.01 3.19
CA ASP A 27 -3.51 12.27 1.96
C ASP A 27 -3.11 13.75 1.80
N VAL A 28 -3.95 14.69 2.24
CA VAL A 28 -3.63 16.12 2.25
C VAL A 28 -2.54 16.42 3.27
N VAL A 29 -2.68 15.90 4.50
CA VAL A 29 -1.67 16.07 5.55
C VAL A 29 -0.33 15.48 5.11
N ALA A 30 -0.31 14.25 4.59
CA ALA A 30 0.91 13.59 4.11
C ALA A 30 1.60 14.41 3.00
N ARG A 31 0.85 14.91 2.01
CA ARG A 31 1.39 15.77 0.95
C ARG A 31 1.98 17.06 1.52
N SER A 32 1.28 17.69 2.45
CA SER A 32 1.75 18.93 3.10
C SER A 32 3.06 18.70 3.87
N MET A 33 3.18 17.60 4.60
CA MET A 33 4.41 17.23 5.30
C MET A 33 5.59 17.05 4.33
N ILE A 34 5.38 16.34 3.23
CA ILE A 34 6.42 16.15 2.21
C ILE A 34 6.80 17.48 1.54
N LEU A 35 5.84 18.37 1.28
CA LEU A 35 6.14 19.71 0.73
C LEU A 35 6.99 20.55 1.69
N GLU A 36 6.77 20.44 3.01
CA GLU A 36 7.63 21.10 4.00
C GLU A 36 9.05 20.52 3.98
N ILE A 37 9.19 19.19 3.96
CA ILE A 37 10.48 18.50 3.91
C ILE A 37 11.24 18.87 2.63
N LEU A 38 10.63 18.71 1.45
CA LEU A 38 11.24 19.03 0.16
C LEU A 38 11.53 20.52 -0.01
N GLY A 39 10.72 21.39 0.62
CA GLY A 39 10.92 22.83 0.66
C GLY A 39 12.02 23.29 1.61
N GLY A 40 12.77 22.37 2.22
CA GLY A 40 13.87 22.67 3.15
C GLY A 40 13.39 23.19 4.52
N ARG A 41 12.12 22.95 4.87
CA ARG A 41 11.55 23.29 6.18
C ARG A 41 11.32 22.06 7.06
N GLY A 42 11.91 20.94 6.70
CA GLY A 42 11.97 19.74 7.53
C GLY A 42 12.77 19.97 8.81
N CYS A 43 12.47 19.21 9.84
CA CYS A 43 13.08 19.23 11.17
C CYS A 43 14.23 18.22 11.29
N GLY A 44 15.00 18.34 12.37
CA GLY A 44 16.18 17.50 12.62
C GLY A 44 17.41 17.92 11.80
N GLU A 45 18.50 17.19 12.01
CA GLU A 45 19.78 17.47 11.33
C GLU A 45 19.68 17.22 9.82
N ASP A 46 18.96 16.14 9.44
CA ASP A 46 18.78 15.72 8.04
C ASP A 46 17.61 16.44 7.34
N GLY A 47 16.75 17.16 8.08
CA GLY A 47 15.58 17.86 7.53
C GLY A 47 14.51 16.92 6.93
N ASP A 48 14.42 15.68 7.39
CA ASP A 48 13.67 14.58 6.79
C ASP A 48 12.30 14.30 7.42
N HIS A 49 11.92 15.05 8.46
CA HIS A 49 10.67 14.91 9.19
C HIS A 49 10.06 16.25 9.56
N VAL A 50 8.89 16.24 10.16
CA VAL A 50 8.24 17.37 10.81
C VAL A 50 7.90 16.99 12.26
N TYR A 51 7.45 17.92 13.07
CA TYR A 51 7.09 17.63 14.46
C TYR A 51 5.58 17.62 14.68
N LEU A 52 5.12 16.61 15.42
CA LEU A 52 3.78 16.57 16.02
C LEU A 52 3.86 17.14 17.44
N LYS A 53 3.26 18.31 17.63
CA LYS A 53 3.25 19.02 18.92
C LYS A 53 2.06 18.59 19.77
N LEU A 54 2.34 18.04 20.95
CA LEU A 54 1.37 17.55 21.93
C LEU A 54 1.62 18.10 23.34
N ASP A 55 2.85 18.55 23.64
CA ASP A 55 3.31 18.99 24.97
C ASP A 55 2.43 20.08 25.62
N HIS A 56 1.80 20.94 24.79
CA HIS A 56 0.88 21.98 25.26
C HIS A 56 -0.44 21.44 25.86
N LEU A 57 -0.75 20.16 25.67
CA LEU A 57 -1.98 19.52 26.21
C LEU A 57 -1.85 19.12 27.69
N GLY A 58 -0.62 19.02 28.19
CA GLY A 58 -0.32 18.63 29.55
C GLY A 58 -0.29 17.11 29.79
N GLU A 59 0.45 16.72 30.82
CA GLU A 59 0.74 15.33 31.17
C GLU A 59 -0.51 14.50 31.44
N GLU A 60 -1.47 15.03 32.20
CA GLU A 60 -2.71 14.34 32.56
C GLU A 60 -3.53 13.95 31.31
N VAL A 61 -3.66 14.89 30.36
CA VAL A 61 -4.39 14.64 29.11
C VAL A 61 -3.68 13.60 28.26
N LEU A 62 -2.36 13.71 28.14
CA LEU A 62 -1.57 12.78 27.32
C LEU A 62 -1.62 11.36 27.88
N HIS A 63 -1.41 11.18 29.17
CA HIS A 63 -1.43 9.85 29.78
C HIS A 63 -2.84 9.22 29.82
N SER A 64 -3.90 10.03 29.95
CA SER A 64 -5.27 9.50 29.97
C SER A 64 -5.84 9.21 28.58
N ARG A 65 -5.51 10.04 27.58
CA ARG A 65 -6.10 9.98 26.23
C ARG A 65 -5.22 9.30 25.20
N LEU A 66 -3.89 9.37 25.35
CA LEU A 66 -2.92 8.91 24.37
C LEU A 66 -1.79 8.05 25.00
N PRO A 67 -2.09 7.11 25.93
CA PRO A 67 -1.04 6.34 26.62
C PRO A 67 -0.16 5.56 25.63
N GLY A 68 -0.75 4.93 24.62
CA GLY A 68 -0.01 4.19 23.59
C GLY A 68 0.90 5.07 22.74
N ILE A 69 0.49 6.29 22.41
CA ILE A 69 1.34 7.24 21.67
C ILE A 69 2.53 7.66 22.53
N CYS A 70 2.32 7.90 23.82
CA CYS A 70 3.40 8.24 24.75
C CYS A 70 4.43 7.09 24.86
N GLU A 71 3.95 5.84 24.96
CA GLU A 71 4.81 4.66 25.00
C GLU A 71 5.61 4.45 23.71
N LEU A 72 4.94 4.52 22.55
CA LEU A 72 5.57 4.39 21.23
C LEU A 72 6.64 5.47 20.99
N SER A 73 6.33 6.72 21.33
CA SER A 73 7.26 7.84 21.18
C SER A 73 8.51 7.65 22.04
N LYS A 74 8.35 7.27 23.31
CA LYS A 74 9.47 6.98 24.20
C LYS A 74 10.32 5.80 23.74
N THR A 75 9.66 4.74 23.27
CA THR A 75 10.34 3.49 22.87
C THR A 75 11.09 3.62 21.56
N PHE A 76 10.46 4.21 20.53
CA PHE A 76 10.99 4.18 19.15
C PHE A 76 11.63 5.51 18.70
N ALA A 77 11.21 6.63 19.27
CA ALA A 77 11.77 7.94 18.94
C ALA A 77 12.61 8.55 20.08
N ALA A 78 12.75 7.86 21.20
CA ALA A 78 13.42 8.36 22.41
C ALA A 78 12.90 9.73 22.88
N THR A 79 11.65 10.08 22.57
CA THR A 79 11.00 11.37 22.78
C THR A 79 9.90 11.26 23.82
N ASP A 80 9.90 12.14 24.83
CA ASP A 80 8.80 12.26 25.80
C ASP A 80 7.79 13.32 25.34
N PRO A 81 6.61 12.93 24.83
CA PRO A 81 5.65 13.88 24.25
C PRO A 81 5.04 14.85 25.27
N VAL A 82 5.28 14.65 26.56
CA VAL A 82 4.92 15.63 27.62
C VAL A 82 5.86 16.84 27.60
N LYS A 83 7.11 16.65 27.13
CA LYS A 83 8.17 17.65 27.24
C LYS A 83 8.57 18.25 25.89
N GLU A 84 8.46 17.46 24.82
CA GLU A 84 8.96 17.82 23.51
C GLU A 84 8.08 17.24 22.39
N PRO A 85 8.10 17.83 21.18
CA PRO A 85 7.29 17.35 20.07
C PRO A 85 7.85 16.03 19.49
N ILE A 86 6.95 15.19 18.96
CA ILE A 86 7.30 13.90 18.37
C ILE A 86 7.76 14.09 16.91
N PRO A 87 8.92 13.53 16.50
CA PRO A 87 9.28 13.49 15.08
C PRO A 87 8.34 12.56 14.32
N VAL A 88 7.78 13.05 13.21
CA VAL A 88 6.84 12.30 12.38
C VAL A 88 7.12 12.51 10.90
N VAL A 89 6.93 11.46 10.12
CA VAL A 89 7.08 11.47 8.66
C VAL A 89 5.94 10.67 8.03
N PRO A 90 5.48 11.03 6.83
CA PRO A 90 4.48 10.22 6.12
C PRO A 90 5.03 8.83 5.80
N THR A 91 4.29 7.80 6.20
CA THR A 91 4.60 6.41 5.85
C THR A 91 3.41 5.76 5.17
N CYS A 92 3.67 4.70 4.40
CA CYS A 92 2.62 3.90 3.79
C CYS A 92 1.75 3.27 4.91
N HIS A 93 0.43 3.48 4.84
CA HIS A 93 -0.50 3.03 5.87
C HIS A 93 -1.44 1.92 5.40
N TYR A 94 -1.93 2.00 4.16
CA TYR A 94 -2.90 1.07 3.58
C TYR A 94 -2.70 1.00 2.06
N MET A 95 -2.73 -0.20 1.53
CA MET A 95 -2.69 -0.43 0.08
C MET A 95 -4.12 -0.57 -0.45
N MET A 96 -4.60 0.46 -1.18
CA MET A 96 -5.83 0.34 -1.94
C MET A 96 -5.57 -0.49 -3.21
N GLY A 97 -6.51 -1.35 -3.57
CA GLY A 97 -6.33 -2.32 -4.63
C GLY A 97 -6.09 -3.72 -4.06
N GLY A 98 -5.37 -4.56 -4.78
CA GLY A 98 -5.09 -5.94 -4.38
C GLY A 98 -5.67 -6.95 -5.36
N ILE A 99 -5.88 -8.18 -4.91
CA ILE A 99 -6.50 -9.24 -5.70
C ILE A 99 -7.94 -8.86 -6.01
N ALA A 100 -8.28 -8.73 -7.30
CA ALA A 100 -9.64 -8.42 -7.71
C ALA A 100 -10.61 -9.52 -7.28
N THR A 101 -11.70 -9.15 -6.61
CA THR A 101 -12.71 -10.11 -6.14
C THR A 101 -14.13 -9.68 -6.47
N ASN A 102 -15.04 -10.64 -6.50
CA ASN A 102 -16.47 -10.37 -6.42
C ASN A 102 -16.92 -10.18 -4.96
N ILE A 103 -18.20 -9.86 -4.75
CA ILE A 103 -18.77 -9.62 -3.41
C ILE A 103 -18.79 -10.85 -2.50
N GLY A 104 -18.60 -12.05 -3.03
CA GLY A 104 -18.45 -13.31 -2.29
C GLY A 104 -17.00 -13.65 -1.96
N GLY A 105 -16.05 -12.73 -2.23
CA GLY A 105 -14.63 -12.94 -1.95
C GLY A 105 -13.90 -13.86 -2.94
N GLN A 106 -14.55 -14.37 -3.99
CA GLN A 106 -13.88 -15.17 -5.00
C GLN A 106 -12.95 -14.30 -5.84
N ALA A 107 -11.71 -14.71 -6.02
CA ALA A 107 -10.78 -14.03 -6.91
C ALA A 107 -11.28 -14.09 -8.36
N ILE A 108 -11.17 -12.97 -9.06
CA ILE A 108 -11.52 -12.84 -10.48
C ILE A 108 -10.34 -12.34 -11.29
N ALA A 109 -10.20 -12.86 -12.49
CA ALA A 109 -9.16 -12.49 -13.44
C ALA A 109 -9.76 -12.31 -14.83
N PRO A 110 -9.27 -11.36 -15.64
CA PRO A 110 -9.67 -11.25 -17.03
C PRO A 110 -9.07 -12.41 -17.86
N ASP A 111 -9.86 -12.94 -18.76
CA ASP A 111 -9.40 -13.84 -19.82
C ASP A 111 -8.68 -13.07 -20.95
N THR A 112 -8.34 -13.76 -22.02
CA THR A 112 -7.68 -13.18 -23.21
C THR A 112 -8.52 -12.09 -23.91
N ASP A 113 -9.84 -12.15 -23.74
CA ASP A 113 -10.79 -11.21 -24.33
C ASP A 113 -11.14 -10.06 -23.36
N GLY A 114 -10.50 -10.04 -22.17
CA GLY A 114 -10.71 -9.02 -21.12
C GLY A 114 -11.97 -9.26 -20.28
N LYS A 115 -12.66 -10.41 -20.43
CA LYS A 115 -13.84 -10.76 -19.66
C LYS A 115 -13.44 -11.44 -18.36
N ASP A 116 -13.98 -10.93 -17.24
CA ASP A 116 -13.72 -11.51 -15.92
C ASP A 116 -14.26 -12.93 -15.79
N HIS A 117 -13.45 -13.82 -15.26
CA HIS A 117 -13.83 -15.17 -14.83
C HIS A 117 -13.37 -15.43 -13.40
N ILE A 118 -14.05 -16.36 -12.74
CA ILE A 118 -13.72 -16.78 -11.38
C ILE A 118 -12.49 -17.69 -11.41
N VAL A 119 -11.52 -17.39 -10.55
CA VAL A 119 -10.40 -18.30 -10.28
C VAL A 119 -10.87 -19.31 -9.23
N ASN A 120 -11.21 -20.50 -9.67
CA ASN A 120 -11.79 -21.54 -8.82
C ASN A 120 -10.89 -21.88 -7.63
N GLY A 121 -11.47 -21.96 -6.44
CA GLY A 121 -10.77 -22.31 -5.20
C GLY A 121 -9.93 -21.18 -4.58
N LEU A 122 -9.82 -20.01 -5.23
CA LEU A 122 -9.08 -18.86 -4.68
C LEU A 122 -10.03 -17.78 -4.17
N PHE A 123 -9.86 -17.41 -2.90
CA PHE A 123 -10.62 -16.36 -2.24
C PHE A 123 -9.68 -15.31 -1.64
N ALA A 124 -10.12 -14.05 -1.60
CA ALA A 124 -9.44 -12.98 -0.91
C ALA A 124 -10.45 -12.01 -0.27
N CYS A 125 -10.12 -11.47 0.91
CA CYS A 125 -10.91 -10.47 1.60
C CYS A 125 -10.01 -9.57 2.46
N GLY A 126 -10.50 -8.38 2.80
CA GLY A 126 -9.72 -7.38 3.54
C GLY A 126 -8.67 -6.68 2.67
N GLU A 127 -7.62 -6.17 3.29
CA GLU A 127 -6.63 -5.30 2.62
C GLU A 127 -5.96 -5.95 1.39
N VAL A 128 -5.79 -7.27 1.38
CA VAL A 128 -5.22 -8.02 0.24
C VAL A 128 -6.14 -8.05 -0.97
N ALA A 129 -7.45 -7.79 -0.78
CA ALA A 129 -8.48 -7.89 -1.81
C ALA A 129 -8.91 -6.53 -2.35
N CYS A 130 -9.36 -6.51 -3.59
CA CYS A 130 -10.03 -5.37 -4.19
C CYS A 130 -11.46 -5.75 -4.60
N VAL A 131 -12.40 -5.59 -3.67
CA VAL A 131 -13.84 -5.71 -3.93
C VAL A 131 -14.46 -4.39 -4.44
N SER A 132 -13.62 -3.38 -4.69
CA SER A 132 -13.97 -2.06 -5.25
C SER A 132 -14.74 -1.10 -4.33
N VAL A 133 -14.60 -1.24 -3.01
CA VAL A 133 -15.31 -0.37 -2.05
C VAL A 133 -14.51 0.84 -1.56
N HIS A 134 -13.21 0.88 -1.80
CA HIS A 134 -12.33 1.96 -1.32
C HIS A 134 -11.98 3.02 -2.37
N GLY A 135 -12.15 2.70 -3.65
CA GLY A 135 -11.68 3.56 -4.74
C GLY A 135 -10.18 3.84 -4.65
N ALA A 136 -9.79 5.06 -4.99
CA ALA A 136 -8.38 5.46 -5.01
C ALA A 136 -7.87 6.02 -3.66
N ASN A 137 -8.72 6.10 -2.62
CA ASN A 137 -8.32 6.51 -1.28
C ASN A 137 -9.33 6.01 -0.23
N ARG A 138 -8.92 5.08 0.61
CA ARG A 138 -9.77 4.53 1.67
C ARG A 138 -10.10 5.59 2.73
N LEU A 139 -11.37 5.70 3.07
CA LEU A 139 -11.83 6.54 4.19
C LEU A 139 -11.48 5.92 5.55
N GLY A 140 -11.24 6.78 6.55
CA GLY A 140 -10.91 6.36 7.91
C GLY A 140 -11.95 5.39 8.48
N GLY A 141 -11.49 4.28 9.10
CA GLY A 141 -12.33 3.24 9.69
C GLY A 141 -12.87 2.19 8.70
N ASN A 142 -12.97 2.49 7.40
CA ASN A 142 -13.58 1.59 6.42
C ASN A 142 -12.81 0.28 6.19
N SER A 143 -11.51 0.21 6.52
CA SER A 143 -10.79 -1.06 6.47
C SER A 143 -11.35 -2.10 7.45
N LEU A 144 -11.73 -1.69 8.66
CA LEU A 144 -12.32 -2.59 9.65
C LEU A 144 -13.69 -3.11 9.19
N LEU A 145 -14.50 -2.26 8.55
CA LEU A 145 -15.77 -2.67 7.95
C LEU A 145 -15.57 -3.66 6.80
N ASP A 146 -14.61 -3.40 5.94
CA ASP A 146 -14.22 -4.30 4.84
C ASP A 146 -13.85 -5.69 5.35
N LEU A 147 -12.93 -5.76 6.34
CA LEU A 147 -12.49 -7.02 6.94
C LEU A 147 -13.67 -7.85 7.47
N VAL A 148 -14.57 -7.22 8.21
CA VAL A 148 -15.71 -7.92 8.85
C VAL A 148 -16.77 -8.33 7.80
N VAL A 149 -17.15 -7.41 6.91
CA VAL A 149 -18.23 -7.64 5.94
C VAL A 149 -17.81 -8.68 4.89
N PHE A 150 -16.67 -8.48 4.24
CA PHE A 150 -16.26 -9.36 3.14
C PHE A 150 -15.57 -10.62 3.64
N GLY A 151 -14.94 -10.62 4.83
CA GLY A 151 -14.50 -11.85 5.48
C GLY A 151 -15.67 -12.79 5.78
N ARG A 152 -16.77 -12.23 6.34
CA ARG A 152 -18.00 -12.99 6.56
C ARG A 152 -18.63 -13.45 5.24
N ALA A 153 -18.70 -12.58 4.23
CA ALA A 153 -19.28 -12.94 2.94
C ALA A 153 -18.51 -14.07 2.25
N ALA A 154 -17.17 -14.03 2.29
CA ALA A 154 -16.31 -15.11 1.76
C ALA A 154 -16.55 -16.43 2.52
N GLY A 155 -16.58 -16.41 3.86
CA GLY A 155 -16.86 -17.60 4.66
C GLY A 155 -18.21 -18.23 4.35
N MET A 156 -19.28 -17.43 4.27
CA MET A 156 -20.62 -17.91 3.89
C MET A 156 -20.68 -18.47 2.46
N HIS A 157 -19.92 -17.86 1.54
CA HIS A 157 -19.86 -18.33 0.17
C HIS A 157 -19.15 -19.68 0.06
N ILE A 158 -18.03 -19.85 0.76
CA ILE A 158 -17.29 -21.11 0.84
C ILE A 158 -18.17 -22.21 1.44
N GLU A 159 -18.83 -21.91 2.58
CA GLU A 159 -19.75 -22.86 3.22
C GLU A 159 -20.82 -23.35 2.24
N LYS A 160 -21.47 -22.40 1.53
CA LYS A 160 -22.48 -22.74 0.52
C LYS A 160 -21.93 -23.63 -0.59
N GLN A 161 -20.76 -23.30 -1.15
CA GLN A 161 -20.14 -24.10 -2.21
C GLN A 161 -19.84 -25.54 -1.75
N LEU A 162 -19.33 -25.70 -0.53
CA LEU A 162 -19.05 -27.02 0.04
C LEU A 162 -20.34 -27.84 0.24
N GLN A 163 -21.44 -27.19 0.69
CA GLN A 163 -22.75 -27.84 0.82
C GLN A 163 -23.34 -28.25 -0.55
N GLU A 164 -23.04 -27.47 -1.60
CA GLU A 164 -23.43 -27.78 -2.98
C GLU A 164 -22.54 -28.84 -3.67
N GLY A 165 -21.57 -29.40 -2.93
CA GLY A 165 -20.70 -30.46 -3.41
C GLY A 165 -19.48 -29.97 -4.20
N TYR A 166 -19.02 -28.73 -3.96
CA TYR A 166 -17.77 -28.28 -4.57
C TYR A 166 -16.59 -29.11 -4.06
N GLU A 167 -15.88 -29.71 -5.00
CA GLU A 167 -14.67 -30.48 -4.74
C GLU A 167 -13.42 -29.61 -5.01
N VAL A 168 -12.47 -29.62 -4.08
CA VAL A 168 -11.17 -28.99 -4.28
C VAL A 168 -10.33 -29.89 -5.18
N ALA A 169 -9.80 -29.34 -6.25
CA ALA A 169 -8.91 -30.09 -7.13
C ALA A 169 -7.63 -30.51 -6.41
N ASP A 170 -7.17 -31.72 -6.63
CA ASP A 170 -5.89 -32.19 -6.13
C ASP A 170 -4.73 -31.39 -6.78
N ALA A 171 -3.68 -31.15 -6.01
CA ALA A 171 -2.46 -30.53 -6.53
C ALA A 171 -1.75 -31.54 -7.46
N THR A 172 -1.33 -31.05 -8.63
CA THR A 172 -0.53 -31.89 -9.55
C THR A 172 0.94 -31.90 -9.12
N ASP A 173 1.69 -32.92 -9.56
CA ASP A 173 3.15 -32.98 -9.32
C ASP A 173 3.84 -31.73 -9.85
N ALA A 174 3.39 -31.15 -10.96
CA ALA A 174 3.92 -29.91 -11.51
C ALA A 174 3.68 -28.69 -10.60
N ASP A 175 2.55 -28.64 -9.89
CA ASP A 175 2.26 -27.57 -8.93
C ASP A 175 3.16 -27.69 -7.70
N ILE A 176 3.35 -28.90 -7.21
CA ILE A 176 4.24 -29.22 -6.09
C ILE A 176 5.69 -28.87 -6.47
N GLU A 177 6.16 -29.29 -7.64
CA GLU A 177 7.52 -29.01 -8.12
C GLU A 177 7.76 -27.50 -8.28
N ARG A 178 6.79 -26.75 -8.81
CA ARG A 178 6.86 -25.29 -8.93
C ARG A 178 6.99 -24.62 -7.57
N ALA A 179 6.23 -25.02 -6.58
CA ALA A 179 6.31 -24.49 -5.22
C ALA A 179 7.64 -24.86 -4.55
N MET A 180 8.08 -26.09 -4.70
CA MET A 180 9.33 -26.57 -4.11
C MET A 180 10.58 -26.00 -4.79
N SER A 181 10.55 -25.75 -6.10
CA SER A 181 11.70 -25.20 -6.82
C SER A 181 12.10 -23.82 -6.29
N ARG A 182 11.13 -22.99 -5.88
CA ARG A 182 11.35 -21.68 -5.26
C ARG A 182 12.13 -21.80 -3.94
N LEU A 183 11.73 -22.74 -3.08
CA LEU A 183 12.41 -23.01 -1.82
C LEU A 183 13.79 -23.65 -2.03
N ASN A 184 13.89 -24.60 -2.95
CA ASN A 184 15.14 -25.32 -3.25
C ASN A 184 16.19 -24.37 -3.82
N LYS A 185 15.80 -23.40 -4.65
CA LYS A 185 16.69 -22.38 -5.17
C LYS A 185 17.34 -21.57 -4.03
N LEU A 186 16.57 -21.10 -3.05
CA LEU A 186 17.08 -20.39 -1.88
C LEU A 186 17.97 -21.29 -1.01
N ASN A 187 17.53 -22.51 -0.72
CA ASN A 187 18.28 -23.46 0.10
C ASN A 187 19.61 -23.86 -0.55
N GLY A 188 19.63 -24.03 -1.88
CA GLY A 188 20.80 -24.43 -2.67
C GLY A 188 21.75 -23.29 -2.99
N SER A 189 21.41 -22.03 -2.73
CA SER A 189 22.26 -20.89 -3.03
C SER A 189 23.58 -20.94 -2.24
N THR A 190 24.71 -20.75 -2.91
CA THR A 190 26.04 -20.71 -2.29
C THR A 190 26.65 -19.31 -2.33
N ASN A 191 26.15 -18.46 -3.19
CA ASN A 191 26.50 -17.05 -3.35
C ASN A 191 25.30 -16.29 -3.90
N GLY A 192 25.37 -14.97 -3.95
CA GLY A 192 24.32 -14.10 -4.47
C GLY A 192 24.16 -12.85 -3.61
N GLU A 193 23.03 -12.19 -3.80
CA GLU A 193 22.71 -10.91 -3.17
C GLU A 193 22.17 -11.10 -1.74
N LYS A 194 22.51 -10.18 -0.84
CA LYS A 194 21.99 -10.19 0.52
C LYS A 194 20.56 -9.66 0.57
N VAL A 195 19.67 -10.39 1.24
CA VAL A 195 18.25 -10.06 1.36
C VAL A 195 18.03 -8.64 1.92
N SER A 196 18.76 -8.26 2.97
CA SER A 196 18.62 -6.95 3.61
C SER A 196 19.04 -5.78 2.70
N GLU A 197 20.09 -5.94 1.92
CA GLU A 197 20.60 -4.92 1.00
C GLU A 197 19.63 -4.72 -0.18
N VAL A 198 19.15 -5.82 -0.78
CA VAL A 198 18.18 -5.75 -1.88
C VAL A 198 16.84 -5.22 -1.40
N ARG A 199 16.39 -5.59 -0.20
CA ARG A 199 15.15 -5.05 0.42
C ARG A 199 15.26 -3.54 0.57
N LYS A 200 16.37 -3.06 1.11
CA LYS A 200 16.58 -1.61 1.28
C LYS A 200 16.59 -0.89 -0.06
N GLU A 201 17.29 -1.40 -1.05
CA GLU A 201 17.32 -0.82 -2.40
C GLU A 201 15.91 -0.74 -3.03
N LEU A 202 15.09 -1.79 -2.86
CA LEU A 202 13.70 -1.81 -3.30
C LEU A 202 12.86 -0.73 -2.58
N GLN A 203 12.99 -0.64 -1.26
CA GLN A 203 12.26 0.34 -0.45
C GLN A 203 12.64 1.77 -0.81
N ASP A 204 13.94 2.06 -0.94
CA ASP A 204 14.46 3.38 -1.31
C ASP A 204 13.98 3.77 -2.72
N THR A 205 14.00 2.82 -3.67
CA THR A 205 13.51 3.03 -5.03
C THR A 205 12.02 3.34 -5.05
N MET A 206 11.20 2.56 -4.34
CA MET A 206 9.76 2.79 -4.26
C MET A 206 9.43 4.11 -3.57
N GLN A 207 10.13 4.47 -2.49
CA GLN A 207 9.93 5.73 -1.79
C GLN A 207 10.29 6.93 -2.66
N LEU A 208 11.42 6.88 -3.37
CA LEU A 208 11.91 8.01 -4.16
C LEU A 208 11.11 8.23 -5.44
N TYR A 209 10.77 7.17 -6.18
CA TYR A 209 10.19 7.27 -7.52
C TYR A 209 8.68 7.04 -7.56
N PHE A 210 8.09 6.36 -6.55
CA PHE A 210 6.67 6.01 -6.50
C PHE A 210 5.98 6.45 -5.20
N GLY A 211 6.61 7.37 -4.47
CA GLY A 211 6.12 7.90 -3.21
C GLY A 211 4.89 8.81 -3.35
N VAL A 212 4.84 9.85 -2.51
CA VAL A 212 3.66 10.73 -2.40
C VAL A 212 3.42 11.56 -3.67
N PHE A 213 4.48 12.10 -4.27
CA PHE A 213 4.43 12.85 -5.52
C PHE A 213 5.08 12.06 -6.64
N ARG A 214 4.44 12.05 -7.81
CA ARG A 214 4.82 11.24 -8.96
C ARG A 214 4.84 12.08 -10.22
N ASP A 215 5.74 11.77 -11.12
CA ASP A 215 5.78 12.28 -12.49
C ASP A 215 6.33 11.21 -13.44
N GLY A 216 6.02 11.32 -14.73
CA GLY A 216 6.35 10.30 -15.72
C GLY A 216 7.85 10.05 -15.85
N GLU A 217 8.67 11.10 -15.86
CA GLU A 217 10.13 10.97 -16.03
C GLU A 217 10.74 10.23 -14.82
N SER A 218 10.37 10.64 -13.62
CA SER A 218 10.83 10.02 -12.37
C SER A 218 10.42 8.55 -12.30
N MET A 219 9.14 8.25 -12.56
CA MET A 219 8.63 6.87 -12.50
C MET A 219 9.28 5.97 -13.56
N GLN A 220 9.60 6.47 -14.77
CA GLN A 220 10.33 5.69 -15.77
C GLN A 220 11.73 5.33 -15.31
N LYS A 221 12.44 6.26 -14.66
CA LYS A 221 13.74 5.95 -14.01
C LYS A 221 13.59 4.87 -12.94
N GLY A 222 12.55 4.98 -12.10
CA GLY A 222 12.23 3.99 -11.08
C GLY A 222 11.96 2.60 -11.68
N LEU A 223 11.21 2.52 -12.78
CA LEU A 223 10.95 1.25 -13.48
C LEU A 223 12.22 0.60 -14.03
N GLU A 224 13.17 1.38 -14.55
CA GLU A 224 14.46 0.82 -14.98
C GLU A 224 15.28 0.29 -13.79
N LEU A 225 15.29 0.98 -12.65
CA LEU A 225 15.92 0.48 -11.43
C LEU A 225 15.26 -0.82 -10.93
N LEU A 226 13.92 -0.89 -10.95
CA LEU A 226 13.19 -2.09 -10.55
C LEU A 226 13.57 -3.31 -11.38
N LYS A 227 13.89 -3.18 -12.68
CA LYS A 227 14.40 -4.29 -13.51
C LYS A 227 15.73 -4.84 -12.96
N GLY A 228 16.63 -3.94 -12.56
CA GLY A 228 17.90 -4.34 -11.94
C GLY A 228 17.69 -5.03 -10.58
N ILE A 229 16.78 -4.49 -9.75
CA ILE A 229 16.43 -5.08 -8.46
C ILE A 229 15.79 -6.45 -8.63
N ARG A 230 14.92 -6.65 -9.65
CA ARG A 230 14.34 -7.95 -9.99
C ARG A 230 15.43 -9.00 -10.23
N ALA A 231 16.45 -8.67 -11.01
CA ALA A 231 17.55 -9.59 -11.26
C ALA A 231 18.31 -9.98 -9.97
N LYS A 232 18.45 -9.03 -9.03
CA LYS A 232 19.03 -9.30 -7.70
C LYS A 232 18.11 -10.19 -6.86
N VAL A 233 16.80 -9.93 -6.84
CA VAL A 233 15.81 -10.77 -6.15
C VAL A 233 15.81 -12.21 -6.69
N ASP A 234 16.02 -12.38 -7.98
CA ASP A 234 16.14 -13.71 -8.59
C ASP A 234 17.45 -14.43 -8.22
N ASN A 235 18.45 -13.71 -7.69
CA ASN A 235 19.76 -14.23 -7.29
C ASN A 235 20.04 -14.03 -5.79
N LEU A 236 19.02 -14.12 -4.93
CA LEU A 236 19.22 -14.00 -3.49
C LEU A 236 20.05 -15.15 -2.90
N HIS A 237 20.89 -14.80 -1.94
CA HIS A 237 21.66 -15.76 -1.14
C HIS A 237 21.09 -15.84 0.27
N LEU A 238 20.91 -17.09 0.73
CA LEU A 238 20.49 -17.40 2.08
C LEU A 238 21.67 -17.97 2.86
N GLU A 239 22.18 -17.23 3.83
CA GLU A 239 23.31 -17.67 4.68
C GLU A 239 22.85 -18.75 5.67
N ASP A 240 21.75 -18.52 6.37
CA ASP A 240 21.15 -19.49 7.30
C ASP A 240 20.41 -20.59 6.54
N LYS A 241 20.91 -21.82 6.62
CA LYS A 241 20.32 -23.03 6.01
C LYS A 241 19.54 -23.90 7.00
N SER A 242 19.32 -23.43 8.24
CA SER A 242 18.58 -24.18 9.26
C SER A 242 17.18 -24.53 8.78
N GLN A 243 16.64 -25.66 9.26
CA GLN A 243 15.31 -26.15 8.85
C GLN A 243 14.18 -25.64 9.78
N ALA A 244 14.51 -25.25 11.00
CA ALA A 244 13.55 -24.81 12.00
C ALA A 244 13.75 -23.33 12.34
N PHE A 245 12.67 -22.57 12.49
CA PHE A 245 12.66 -21.14 12.86
C PHE A 245 13.58 -20.26 12.01
N ASN A 246 13.73 -20.56 10.71
CA ASN A 246 14.57 -19.80 9.80
C ASN A 246 13.86 -18.53 9.31
N THR A 247 13.99 -17.44 10.07
CA THR A 247 13.43 -16.13 9.73
C THR A 247 14.07 -15.54 8.47
N ALA A 248 15.36 -15.77 8.24
CA ALA A 248 16.06 -15.31 7.03
C ALA A 248 15.45 -15.91 5.75
N ARG A 249 15.00 -17.17 5.79
CA ARG A 249 14.27 -17.80 4.67
C ARG A 249 12.91 -17.12 4.44
N ILE A 250 12.18 -16.84 5.50
CA ILE A 250 10.90 -16.13 5.39
C ILE A 250 11.11 -14.75 4.80
N GLU A 251 12.09 -13.99 5.27
CA GLU A 251 12.42 -12.66 4.72
C GLU A 251 12.81 -12.69 3.25
N ALA A 252 13.53 -13.72 2.80
CA ALA A 252 13.87 -13.91 1.39
C ALA A 252 12.62 -14.17 0.53
N LEU A 253 11.68 -15.01 1.01
CA LEU A 253 10.41 -15.27 0.35
C LEU A 253 9.50 -14.04 0.33
N GLU A 254 9.45 -13.28 1.43
CA GLU A 254 8.73 -12.02 1.50
C GLU A 254 9.29 -10.99 0.51
N LEU A 255 10.61 -10.88 0.37
CA LEU A 255 11.22 -9.96 -0.59
C LEU A 255 10.85 -10.32 -2.03
N GLN A 256 10.78 -11.62 -2.37
CA GLN A 256 10.27 -12.06 -3.68
C GLN A 256 8.82 -11.62 -3.89
N ASN A 257 7.96 -11.76 -2.87
CA ASN A 257 6.57 -11.32 -2.94
C ASN A 257 6.45 -9.78 -3.03
N LEU A 258 7.25 -9.05 -2.24
CA LEU A 258 7.30 -7.57 -2.28
C LEU A 258 7.68 -7.07 -3.68
N MET A 259 8.61 -7.73 -4.36
CA MET A 259 9.01 -7.36 -5.71
C MET A 259 7.86 -7.45 -6.72
N GLU A 260 7.01 -8.51 -6.64
CA GLU A 260 5.83 -8.64 -7.50
C GLU A 260 4.83 -7.49 -7.28
N VAL A 261 4.58 -7.15 -6.00
CA VAL A 261 3.64 -6.06 -5.66
C VAL A 261 4.23 -4.69 -6.03
N ALA A 262 5.54 -4.49 -5.86
CA ALA A 262 6.22 -3.26 -6.25
C ALA A 262 6.15 -3.01 -7.76
N GLU A 263 6.41 -4.03 -8.59
CA GLU A 263 6.26 -3.94 -10.04
C GLU A 263 4.82 -3.61 -10.45
N ALA A 264 3.84 -4.33 -9.89
CA ALA A 264 2.43 -4.08 -10.17
C ALA A 264 2.03 -2.63 -9.85
N THR A 265 2.47 -2.13 -8.69
CA THR A 265 2.22 -0.76 -8.24
C THR A 265 2.90 0.27 -9.15
N ALA A 266 4.17 0.06 -9.48
CA ALA A 266 4.95 0.98 -10.28
C ALA A 266 4.41 1.10 -11.72
N ILE A 267 4.12 -0.02 -12.37
CA ILE A 267 3.57 -0.06 -13.72
C ILE A 267 2.16 0.56 -13.75
N ALA A 268 1.30 0.22 -12.79
CA ALA A 268 -0.04 0.78 -12.72
C ALA A 268 -0.02 2.30 -12.45
N ALA A 269 0.92 2.78 -11.63
CA ALA A 269 1.07 4.21 -11.34
C ALA A 269 1.60 4.99 -12.55
N GLU A 270 2.57 4.47 -13.29
CA GLU A 270 3.16 5.15 -14.45
C GLU A 270 2.14 5.31 -15.58
N ILE A 271 1.39 4.25 -15.90
CA ILE A 271 0.38 4.26 -16.97
C ILE A 271 -0.77 5.21 -16.68
N ARG A 272 -1.17 5.38 -15.40
CA ARG A 272 -2.33 6.20 -15.03
C ARG A 272 -2.02 7.69 -15.08
N LYS A 273 -2.50 8.35 -16.15
CA LYS A 273 -2.24 9.77 -16.46
C LYS A 273 -3.33 10.68 -15.92
N GLU A 274 -3.52 10.66 -14.61
CA GLU A 274 -4.43 11.52 -13.86
C GLU A 274 -3.98 11.64 -12.40
N SER A 275 -4.58 12.51 -11.62
CA SER A 275 -4.51 12.51 -10.16
C SER A 275 -5.86 12.11 -9.57
N ARG A 276 -5.88 11.05 -8.73
CA ARG A 276 -7.08 10.52 -8.10
C ARG A 276 -6.80 9.92 -6.73
N GLY A 277 -7.41 10.47 -5.70
CA GLY A 277 -7.23 9.98 -4.33
C GLY A 277 -5.78 10.07 -3.87
N ALA A 278 -5.17 8.94 -3.52
CA ALA A 278 -3.77 8.86 -3.10
C ALA A 278 -2.77 8.95 -4.27
N HIS A 279 -3.21 8.67 -5.51
CA HIS A 279 -2.37 8.82 -6.68
C HIS A 279 -2.28 10.29 -7.10
N ALA A 280 -1.15 10.93 -6.82
CA ALA A 280 -0.88 12.33 -7.13
C ALA A 280 0.23 12.47 -8.17
N ARG A 281 -0.11 12.99 -9.35
CA ARG A 281 0.77 13.24 -10.49
C ARG A 281 1.07 14.73 -10.60
N ASN A 282 2.35 15.12 -10.64
CA ASN A 282 2.74 16.52 -10.88
C ASN A 282 2.54 16.94 -12.34
N ASP A 283 2.62 15.99 -13.25
CA ASP A 283 2.44 16.16 -14.70
C ASP A 283 0.99 15.99 -15.18
N PHE A 284 0.10 15.40 -14.34
CA PHE A 284 -1.33 15.25 -14.58
C PHE A 284 -2.11 15.53 -13.32
N THR A 285 -2.25 16.80 -12.95
CA THR A 285 -2.81 17.23 -11.65
C THR A 285 -4.30 17.00 -11.50
N GLU A 286 -5.03 16.93 -12.60
CA GLU A 286 -6.48 16.81 -12.61
C GLU A 286 -6.95 15.35 -12.65
N ARG A 287 -8.17 15.12 -12.14
CA ARG A 287 -8.89 13.86 -12.28
C ARG A 287 -9.50 13.76 -13.68
N ASP A 288 -9.33 12.64 -14.33
CA ASP A 288 -9.85 12.36 -15.66
C ASP A 288 -10.88 11.22 -15.60
N ASP A 289 -12.16 11.60 -15.44
CA ASP A 289 -13.25 10.63 -15.36
C ASP A 289 -13.62 10.03 -16.73
N GLU A 290 -13.23 10.65 -17.82
CA GLU A 290 -13.51 10.14 -19.18
C GLU A 290 -12.62 8.92 -19.50
N ASN A 291 -11.32 9.02 -19.20
CA ASN A 291 -10.36 7.98 -19.56
C ASN A 291 -10.00 7.03 -18.40
N TRP A 292 -10.15 7.48 -17.14
CA TRP A 292 -9.59 6.78 -15.98
C TRP A 292 -10.60 6.44 -14.87
N LEU A 293 -11.91 6.61 -15.09
CA LEU A 293 -12.92 6.09 -14.17
C LEU A 293 -13.04 4.56 -14.29
N CYS A 294 -11.93 3.88 -14.07
CA CYS A 294 -11.79 2.43 -14.21
C CYS A 294 -10.73 1.88 -13.25
N HIS A 295 -10.77 0.57 -13.04
CA HIS A 295 -9.69 -0.16 -12.40
C HIS A 295 -8.55 -0.44 -13.39
N SER A 296 -7.31 -0.38 -12.90
CA SER A 296 -6.13 -0.85 -13.62
C SER A 296 -5.83 -2.27 -13.16
N ILE A 297 -5.95 -3.25 -14.03
CA ILE A 297 -5.72 -4.67 -13.73
C ILE A 297 -4.37 -5.07 -14.28
N PHE A 298 -3.42 -5.34 -13.39
CA PHE A 298 -2.07 -5.79 -13.73
C PHE A 298 -2.06 -7.29 -14.03
N ASN A 299 -1.42 -7.67 -15.12
CA ASN A 299 -1.17 -9.06 -15.46
C ASN A 299 0.33 -9.38 -15.23
N PRO A 300 0.69 -10.26 -14.30
CA PRO A 300 2.09 -10.54 -13.97
C PRO A 300 2.85 -11.29 -15.07
N VAL A 301 2.16 -11.96 -16.00
CA VAL A 301 2.79 -12.69 -17.10
C VAL A 301 3.20 -11.74 -18.22
N THR A 302 2.26 -10.91 -18.67
CA THR A 302 2.50 -9.96 -19.77
C THR A 302 3.13 -8.66 -19.31
N LYS A 303 3.15 -8.40 -18.00
CA LYS A 303 3.49 -7.10 -17.36
C LYS A 303 2.64 -5.94 -17.88
N GLY A 304 1.50 -6.24 -18.47
CA GLY A 304 0.56 -5.29 -19.03
C GLY A 304 -0.56 -4.89 -18.07
N ILE A 305 -1.25 -3.81 -18.41
CA ILE A 305 -2.46 -3.33 -17.72
C ILE A 305 -3.65 -3.44 -18.65
N THR A 306 -4.74 -4.00 -18.14
CA THR A 306 -6.07 -3.89 -18.76
C THR A 306 -6.95 -2.98 -17.90
N LYS A 307 -7.96 -2.37 -18.52
CA LYS A 307 -8.94 -1.52 -17.81
C LYS A 307 -10.21 -2.30 -17.58
N ARG A 308 -10.80 -2.14 -16.40
CA ARG A 308 -12.11 -2.66 -16.04
C ARG A 308 -12.96 -1.53 -15.47
N ASP A 309 -14.17 -1.36 -15.97
CA ASP A 309 -15.09 -0.32 -15.54
C ASP A 309 -15.44 -0.43 -14.05
N VAL A 310 -15.67 0.72 -13.43
CA VAL A 310 -16.22 0.79 -12.08
C VAL A 310 -17.72 0.51 -12.12
N ASN A 311 -18.18 -0.38 -11.25
CA ASN A 311 -19.61 -0.68 -11.13
C ASN A 311 -20.33 0.39 -10.31
N PHE A 312 -21.16 1.20 -10.96
CA PHE A 312 -22.02 2.21 -10.35
C PHE A 312 -23.48 1.77 -10.20
N ALA A 313 -23.77 0.48 -10.26
CA ALA A 313 -25.12 -0.08 -10.14
C ALA A 313 -25.33 -0.80 -8.79
N PRO A 314 -25.41 -0.09 -7.66
CA PRO A 314 -25.72 -0.71 -6.38
C PRO A 314 -27.14 -1.29 -6.40
N LYS A 315 -27.37 -2.42 -5.70
CA LYS A 315 -28.66 -3.13 -5.73
C LYS A 315 -29.75 -2.48 -4.90
N THR A 316 -29.38 -1.69 -3.88
CA THR A 316 -30.32 -1.27 -2.81
C THR A 316 -30.36 0.23 -2.55
N MET A 317 -29.56 1.01 -3.26
CA MET A 317 -29.50 2.47 -3.10
C MET A 317 -29.13 3.16 -4.41
N GLU A 318 -29.37 4.46 -4.51
CA GLU A 318 -28.89 5.27 -5.62
C GLU A 318 -27.36 5.44 -5.57
N PRO A 319 -26.68 5.44 -6.72
CA PRO A 319 -25.24 5.66 -6.76
C PRO A 319 -24.88 7.10 -6.40
N PHE A 320 -23.73 7.29 -5.79
CA PHE A 320 -23.18 8.61 -5.56
C PHE A 320 -22.24 8.97 -6.73
N PRO A 321 -22.55 10.02 -7.51
CA PRO A 321 -21.68 10.45 -8.59
C PRO A 321 -20.35 10.99 -8.04
N PRO A 322 -19.27 10.88 -8.79
CA PRO A 322 -18.00 11.51 -8.43
C PRO A 322 -18.16 13.02 -8.21
N LYS A 323 -17.61 13.53 -7.11
CA LYS A 323 -17.64 14.98 -6.78
C LYS A 323 -16.23 15.52 -6.66
N VAL A 324 -16.07 16.82 -6.89
CA VAL A 324 -14.83 17.52 -6.57
C VAL A 324 -14.66 17.53 -5.05
N ARG A 325 -13.46 17.22 -4.58
CA ARG A 325 -13.13 17.29 -3.15
C ARG A 325 -12.96 18.75 -2.73
N THR A 326 -13.57 19.12 -1.60
CA THR A 326 -13.40 20.43 -0.95
C THR A 326 -12.71 20.23 0.38
N TYR A 327 -11.68 21.03 0.67
CA TYR A 327 -10.84 20.95 1.88
C TYR A 327 -11.00 22.17 2.78
#